data_d15fea8209fc2490f90427d5f8657c54
#
_entry.id   d15fea8209fc2490f90427d5f8657c54
#
_cell.length_a   1.000
_cell.length_b   1.000
_cell.length_c   1.000
_cell.angle_alpha   90.00
_cell.angle_beta   90.00
_cell.angle_gamma   90.00
#
_symmetry.space_group_name_H-M   'P 1'
#
loop_
_entity.id
_entity.type
_entity.pdbx_description
1 polymer ?
#
loop_
_entity_poly.entity_id
_entity_poly.type
_entity_poly.pdbx_seq_one_letter_code
_entity_poly.pdbx_strand_id
1 'polypeptide(L)'
;MIRISDTDPDFRTLLASLRCLENKKLKVGVLPSAGRNSEGVDLVDVAIWNEFGTRHIPARPFVRIAAEKNESKWNRYAERCVDAALKNRANINNALYLLGEQIKSDVQRVFGSSELTPNKASTIRRKGSSAPLIDHGDLRRSIGYKIE
;
A
#
# COMPACT_ATOMS: atom_id res chain seq x y z
N MET A 1 -21.04 -40.81 1.64
CA MET A 1 -20.42 -40.04 2.73
C MET A 1 -18.95 -39.88 2.43
N ILE A 2 -18.48 -38.67 2.15
CA ILE A 2 -17.06 -38.39 1.87
C ILE A 2 -16.35 -38.36 3.24
N ARG A 3 -15.46 -39.30 3.49
CA ARG A 3 -14.59 -39.28 4.67
C ARG A 3 -13.31 -38.53 4.28
N ILE A 4 -13.14 -37.30 4.74
CA ILE A 4 -11.89 -36.57 4.68
C ILE A 4 -11.00 -37.14 5.79
N SER A 5 -9.85 -37.70 5.44
CA SER A 5 -8.86 -38.18 6.43
C SER A 5 -7.62 -37.27 6.35
N ASP A 6 -6.92 -37.10 7.49
CA ASP A 6 -5.65 -36.34 7.56
C ASP A 6 -4.55 -36.90 6.65
N THR A 7 -4.79 -38.04 6.03
CA THR A 7 -3.87 -38.70 5.09
C THR A 7 -4.14 -38.33 3.62
N ASP A 8 -5.25 -37.61 3.34
CA ASP A 8 -5.58 -37.16 1.98
C ASP A 8 -4.54 -36.11 1.50
N PRO A 9 -3.84 -36.36 0.38
CA PRO A 9 -2.85 -35.44 -0.18
C PRO A 9 -3.43 -34.06 -0.49
N ASP A 10 -4.66 -33.99 -0.99
CA ASP A 10 -5.33 -32.75 -1.34
C ASP A 10 -5.66 -31.94 -0.08
N PHE A 11 -6.10 -32.62 1.00
CA PHE A 11 -6.36 -32.00 2.29
C PHE A 11 -5.06 -31.47 2.94
N ARG A 12 -3.96 -32.22 2.87
CA ARG A 12 -2.65 -31.75 3.37
C ARG A 12 -2.15 -30.54 2.61
N THR A 13 -2.32 -30.51 1.30
CA THR A 13 -1.94 -29.39 0.44
C THR A 13 -2.78 -28.16 0.78
N LEU A 14 -4.08 -28.32 1.00
CA LEU A 14 -4.97 -27.26 1.43
C LEU A 14 -4.55 -26.70 2.79
N LEU A 15 -4.28 -27.55 3.77
CA LEU A 15 -3.81 -27.12 5.10
C LEU A 15 -2.47 -26.40 5.05
N ALA A 16 -1.53 -26.86 4.20
CA ALA A 16 -0.25 -26.20 4.01
C ALA A 16 -0.43 -24.79 3.41
N SER A 17 -1.34 -24.65 2.45
CA SER A 17 -1.67 -23.35 1.85
C SER A 17 -2.31 -22.39 2.85
N LEU A 18 -3.24 -22.87 3.67
CA LEU A 18 -3.87 -22.06 4.74
C LEU A 18 -2.86 -21.63 5.79
N ARG A 19 -1.98 -22.52 6.24
CA ARG A 19 -0.90 -22.19 7.20
C ARG A 19 0.07 -21.17 6.64
N CYS A 20 0.37 -21.23 5.33
CA CYS A 20 1.20 -20.26 4.68
C CYS A 20 0.56 -18.87 4.65
N LEU A 21 -0.77 -18.79 4.60
CA LEU A 21 -1.54 -17.54 4.62
C LEU A 21 -1.69 -16.95 6.02
N GLU A 22 -1.85 -17.79 7.04
CA GLU A 22 -2.23 -17.42 8.41
C GLU A 22 -1.29 -16.36 9.03
N ASN A 23 -0.01 -16.39 8.67
CA ASN A 23 1.00 -15.51 9.22
C ASN A 23 1.47 -14.42 8.22
N LYS A 24 0.84 -14.30 7.04
CA LYS A 24 1.25 -13.30 6.05
C LYS A 24 0.60 -11.95 6.33
N LYS A 25 1.43 -10.90 6.31
CA LYS A 25 1.00 -9.51 6.42
C LYS A 25 1.57 -8.70 5.27
N LEU A 26 0.70 -8.03 4.53
CA LEU A 26 1.09 -7.07 3.51
C LEU A 26 1.00 -5.67 4.10
N LYS A 27 2.13 -4.98 4.22
CA LYS A 27 2.21 -3.59 4.66
C LYS A 27 2.53 -2.72 3.46
N VAL A 28 1.75 -1.66 3.24
CA VAL A 28 1.96 -0.70 2.15
C VAL A 28 2.02 0.71 2.71
N GLY A 29 2.96 1.52 2.24
CA GLY A 29 3.15 2.89 2.70
C GLY A 29 4.59 3.34 2.55
N VAL A 30 4.99 4.35 3.29
CA VAL A 30 6.40 4.76 3.41
C VAL A 30 7.05 3.90 4.48
N LEU A 31 7.96 3.03 4.05
CA LEU A 31 8.65 2.09 4.94
C LEU A 31 9.87 2.77 5.58
N PRO A 32 10.34 2.28 6.75
CA PRO A 32 11.56 2.82 7.39
C PRO A 32 12.80 2.78 6.49
N SER A 33 12.82 1.87 5.50
CA SER A 33 13.88 1.77 4.50
C SER A 33 13.81 2.80 3.38
N ALA A 34 12.82 3.68 3.38
CA ALA A 34 12.64 4.70 2.33
C ALA A 34 13.76 5.75 2.29
N GLY A 35 14.47 5.93 3.43
CA GLY A 35 15.57 6.86 3.52
C GLY A 35 15.13 8.31 3.69
N ARG A 36 15.93 9.25 3.19
CA ARG A 36 15.73 10.69 3.36
C ARG A 36 15.42 11.35 2.02
N ASN A 37 14.73 12.49 2.07
CA ASN A 37 14.51 13.33 0.91
C ASN A 37 15.79 14.11 0.52
N SER A 38 15.71 14.88 -0.55
CA SER A 38 16.81 15.74 -1.04
C SER A 38 17.27 16.80 -0.04
N GLU A 39 16.44 17.14 0.95
CA GLU A 39 16.74 18.08 2.02
C GLU A 39 17.31 17.39 3.30
N GLY A 40 17.52 16.07 3.26
CA GLY A 40 18.04 15.28 4.35
C GLY A 40 17.03 14.90 5.44
N VAL A 41 15.73 15.16 5.22
CA VAL A 41 14.65 14.84 6.17
C VAL A 41 14.18 13.41 5.93
N ASP A 42 13.90 12.67 7.01
CA ASP A 42 13.38 11.30 6.92
C ASP A 42 12.02 11.28 6.20
N LEU A 43 11.87 10.40 5.21
CA LEU A 43 10.66 10.30 4.40
C LEU A 43 9.46 9.75 5.18
N VAL A 44 9.70 8.98 6.24
CA VAL A 44 8.62 8.52 7.13
C VAL A 44 8.04 9.70 7.90
N ASP A 45 8.89 10.59 8.44
CA ASP A 45 8.46 11.80 9.15
C ASP A 45 7.68 12.71 8.20
N VAL A 46 8.20 12.94 6.98
CA VAL A 46 7.52 13.73 5.95
C VAL A 46 6.13 13.13 5.63
N ALA A 47 6.03 11.81 5.54
CA ALA A 47 4.76 11.12 5.30
C ALA A 47 3.77 11.36 6.45
N ILE A 48 4.22 11.19 7.70
CA ILE A 48 3.39 11.39 8.90
C ILE A 48 2.89 12.83 8.96
N TRP A 49 3.75 13.81 8.78
CA TRP A 49 3.37 15.24 8.81
C TRP A 49 2.35 15.60 7.72
N ASN A 50 2.44 14.98 6.56
CA ASN A 50 1.47 15.22 5.51
C ASN A 50 0.17 14.43 5.71
N GLU A 51 0.23 13.19 6.16
CA GLU A 51 -0.98 12.36 6.40
C GLU A 51 -1.86 12.97 7.49
N PHE A 52 -1.26 13.37 8.60
CA PHE A 52 -2.00 13.85 9.78
C PHE A 52 -2.04 15.38 9.91
N GLY A 53 -1.17 16.07 9.20
CA GLY A 53 -0.96 17.51 9.37
C GLY A 53 -0.11 17.83 10.59
N THR A 54 0.28 19.10 10.69
CA THR A 54 0.95 19.67 11.85
C THR A 54 0.37 21.07 12.11
N ARG A 55 0.85 21.78 13.14
CA ARG A 55 0.45 23.18 13.37
C ARG A 55 0.65 24.07 12.12
N HIS A 56 1.62 23.75 11.27
CA HIS A 56 1.99 24.58 10.12
C HIS A 56 1.71 23.93 8.75
N ILE A 57 1.49 22.62 8.73
CA ILE A 57 1.27 21.84 7.50
C ILE A 57 -0.18 21.33 7.52
N PRO A 58 -1.02 21.69 6.54
CA PRO A 58 -2.36 21.13 6.45
C PRO A 58 -2.31 19.63 6.18
N ALA A 59 -3.23 18.89 6.78
CA ALA A 59 -3.35 17.45 6.52
C ALA A 59 -3.65 17.18 5.04
N ARG A 60 -2.94 16.22 4.48
CA ARG A 60 -3.13 15.69 3.14
C ARG A 60 -3.09 14.16 3.20
N PRO A 61 -4.18 13.52 3.66
CA PRO A 61 -4.20 12.10 4.03
C PRO A 61 -4.20 11.19 2.80
N PHE A 62 -3.09 11.11 2.10
CA PHE A 62 -2.96 10.39 0.84
C PHE A 62 -3.13 8.87 0.98
N VAL A 63 -2.72 8.29 2.11
CA VAL A 63 -2.93 6.85 2.38
C VAL A 63 -4.40 6.59 2.68
N ARG A 64 -5.00 7.42 3.53
CA ARG A 64 -6.41 7.28 3.93
C ARG A 64 -7.35 7.46 2.73
N ILE A 65 -7.14 8.48 1.91
CA ILE A 65 -7.94 8.70 0.69
C ILE A 65 -7.83 7.50 -0.26
N ALA A 66 -6.61 6.97 -0.46
CA ALA A 66 -6.42 5.79 -1.28
C ALA A 66 -7.17 4.57 -0.73
N ALA A 67 -7.13 4.37 0.59
CA ALA A 67 -7.82 3.27 1.26
C ALA A 67 -9.34 3.40 1.13
N GLU A 68 -9.91 4.53 1.51
CA GLU A 68 -11.36 4.79 1.43
C GLU A 68 -11.93 4.55 0.02
N LYS A 69 -11.18 4.92 -1.01
CA LYS A 69 -11.60 4.74 -2.40
C LYS A 69 -11.47 3.33 -2.94
N ASN A 70 -10.49 2.59 -2.47
CA ASN A 70 -10.10 1.33 -3.09
C ASN A 70 -10.29 0.12 -2.19
N GLU A 71 -10.76 0.27 -0.95
CA GLU A 71 -10.93 -0.82 0.02
C GLU A 71 -11.68 -2.01 -0.57
N SER A 72 -12.86 -1.77 -1.16
CA SER A 72 -13.66 -2.83 -1.79
C SER A 72 -12.96 -3.52 -2.97
N LYS A 73 -12.16 -2.77 -3.72
CA LYS A 73 -11.35 -3.29 -4.83
C LYS A 73 -10.21 -4.16 -4.29
N TRP A 74 -9.51 -3.68 -3.26
CA TRP A 74 -8.41 -4.42 -2.64
C TRP A 74 -8.88 -5.70 -1.98
N ASN A 75 -10.01 -5.67 -1.27
CA ASN A 75 -10.62 -6.84 -0.64
C ASN A 75 -10.99 -7.90 -1.68
N ARG A 76 -11.66 -7.53 -2.77
CA ARG A 76 -11.98 -8.45 -3.86
C ARG A 76 -10.73 -9.03 -4.53
N TYR A 77 -9.67 -8.25 -4.63
CA TYR A 77 -8.41 -8.74 -5.18
C TYR A 77 -7.74 -9.73 -4.22
N ALA A 78 -7.71 -9.42 -2.92
CA ALA A 78 -7.19 -10.31 -1.90
C ALA A 78 -7.96 -11.64 -1.84
N GLU A 79 -9.29 -11.62 -1.89
CA GLU A 79 -10.14 -12.82 -1.97
C GLU A 79 -9.78 -13.70 -3.16
N ARG A 80 -9.59 -13.12 -4.35
CA ARG A 80 -9.17 -13.85 -5.53
C ARG A 80 -7.78 -14.47 -5.39
N CYS A 81 -6.86 -13.77 -4.73
CA CYS A 81 -5.52 -14.28 -4.45
C CYS A 81 -5.57 -15.50 -3.53
N VAL A 82 -6.40 -15.44 -2.48
CA VAL A 82 -6.62 -16.55 -1.56
C VAL A 82 -7.27 -17.73 -2.28
N ASP A 83 -8.34 -17.49 -3.04
CA ASP A 83 -9.03 -18.54 -3.79
C ASP A 83 -8.11 -19.24 -4.81
N ALA A 84 -7.30 -18.47 -5.53
CA ALA A 84 -6.33 -19.02 -6.47
C ALA A 84 -5.23 -19.86 -5.77
N ALA A 85 -4.78 -19.43 -4.60
CA ALA A 85 -3.81 -20.15 -3.80
C ALA A 85 -4.39 -21.47 -3.24
N LEU A 86 -5.61 -21.44 -2.74
CA LEU A 86 -6.31 -22.62 -2.21
C LEU A 86 -6.59 -23.66 -3.30
N LYS A 87 -6.79 -23.25 -4.54
CA LYS A 87 -6.97 -24.14 -5.69
C LYS A 87 -5.65 -24.60 -6.32
N ASN A 88 -4.53 -24.39 -5.67
CA ASN A 88 -3.18 -24.69 -6.20
C ASN A 88 -2.88 -24.08 -7.59
N ARG A 89 -3.57 -23.00 -7.95
CA ARG A 89 -3.43 -22.33 -9.25
C ARG A 89 -2.46 -21.16 -9.23
N ALA A 90 -2.03 -20.71 -8.03
CA ALA A 90 -1.11 -19.59 -7.89
C ALA A 90 -0.21 -19.73 -6.67
N ASN A 91 1.01 -19.21 -6.77
CA ASN A 91 1.88 -19.03 -5.62
C ASN A 91 1.38 -17.81 -4.81
N ILE A 92 1.04 -18.03 -3.55
CA ILE A 92 0.50 -16.99 -2.66
C ILE A 92 1.43 -15.78 -2.53
N ASN A 93 2.74 -15.99 -2.52
CA ASN A 93 3.69 -14.89 -2.44
C ASN A 93 3.61 -14.00 -3.69
N ASN A 94 3.50 -14.58 -4.88
CA ASN A 94 3.31 -13.81 -6.12
C ASN A 94 1.98 -13.04 -6.11
N ALA A 95 0.92 -13.65 -5.59
CA ALA A 95 -0.38 -13.00 -5.48
C ALA A 95 -0.35 -11.80 -4.53
N LEU A 96 0.29 -11.95 -3.37
CA LEU A 96 0.50 -10.85 -2.41
C LEU A 96 1.43 -9.76 -2.99
N TYR A 97 2.42 -10.13 -3.77
CA TYR A 97 3.30 -9.20 -4.47
C TYR A 97 2.50 -8.32 -5.44
N LEU A 98 1.67 -8.93 -6.27
CA LEU A 98 0.80 -8.21 -7.22
C LEU A 98 -0.22 -7.30 -6.50
N LEU A 99 -0.79 -7.76 -5.39
CA LEU A 99 -1.66 -6.94 -4.55
C LEU A 99 -0.90 -5.75 -3.97
N GLY A 100 0.33 -5.95 -3.49
CA GLY A 100 1.19 -4.88 -2.98
C GLY A 100 1.48 -3.81 -4.04
N GLU A 101 1.83 -4.21 -5.25
CA GLU A 101 2.05 -3.28 -6.37
C GLU A 101 0.77 -2.53 -6.75
N GLN A 102 -0.39 -3.20 -6.71
CA GLN A 102 -1.66 -2.55 -6.99
C GLN A 102 -2.00 -1.48 -5.94
N ILE A 103 -1.87 -1.80 -4.65
CA ILE A 103 -2.14 -0.85 -3.56
C ILE A 103 -1.16 0.32 -3.62
N LYS A 104 0.13 0.06 -3.79
CA LYS A 104 1.18 1.07 -3.99
C LYS A 104 0.82 2.04 -5.12
N SER A 105 0.42 1.51 -6.28
CA SER A 105 0.01 2.32 -7.43
C SER A 105 -1.21 3.19 -7.12
N ASP A 106 -2.21 2.64 -6.42
CA ASP A 106 -3.42 3.39 -6.04
C ASP A 106 -3.09 4.52 -5.04
N VAL A 107 -2.20 4.29 -4.07
CA VAL A 107 -1.70 5.34 -3.17
C VAL A 107 -0.94 6.42 -3.95
N GLN A 108 -0.06 6.04 -4.86
CA GLN A 108 0.71 6.98 -5.68
C GLN A 108 -0.15 7.84 -6.61
N ARG A 109 -1.36 7.39 -6.97
CA ARG A 109 -2.31 8.15 -7.80
C ARG A 109 -2.97 9.32 -7.06
N VAL A 110 -3.03 9.27 -5.73
CA VAL A 110 -3.58 10.36 -4.93
C VAL A 110 -2.68 11.59 -4.95
N PHE A 111 -1.38 11.41 -5.15
CA PHE A 111 -0.43 12.52 -5.22
C PHE A 111 -0.75 13.44 -6.39
N GLY A 112 -0.84 14.73 -6.11
CA GLY A 112 -1.18 15.75 -7.11
C GLY A 112 -2.65 15.79 -7.50
N SER A 113 -3.49 14.92 -6.92
CA SER A 113 -4.94 14.93 -7.20
C SER A 113 -5.64 16.13 -6.56
N SER A 114 -6.83 16.45 -7.08
CA SER A 114 -7.70 17.50 -6.53
C SER A 114 -8.34 17.16 -5.17
N GLU A 115 -8.17 15.94 -4.71
CA GLU A 115 -8.69 15.47 -3.42
C GLU A 115 -7.82 15.90 -2.24
N LEU A 116 -6.57 16.22 -2.52
CA LEU A 116 -5.65 16.75 -1.52
C LEU A 116 -5.83 18.24 -1.32
N THR A 117 -5.66 18.71 -0.08
CA THR A 117 -5.63 20.13 0.23
C THR A 117 -4.64 20.86 -0.68
N PRO A 118 -5.08 21.90 -1.43
CA PRO A 118 -4.22 22.61 -2.36
C PRO A 118 -3.00 23.24 -1.70
N ASN A 119 -1.97 23.50 -2.49
CA ASN A 119 -0.83 24.29 -2.04
C ASN A 119 -1.21 25.78 -1.88
N LYS A 120 -0.67 26.43 -0.87
CA LYS A 120 -0.76 27.89 -0.73
C LYS A 120 -0.02 28.58 -1.88
N ALA A 121 -0.45 29.79 -2.26
CA ALA A 121 0.19 30.56 -3.34
C ALA A 121 1.70 30.78 -3.13
N SER A 122 2.14 30.97 -1.88
CA SER A 122 3.56 31.08 -1.54
C SER A 122 4.32 29.77 -1.80
N THR A 123 3.71 28.63 -1.53
CA THR A 123 4.27 27.29 -1.81
C THR A 123 4.37 27.06 -3.32
N ILE A 124 3.34 27.40 -4.08
CA ILE A 124 3.32 27.28 -5.54
C ILE A 124 4.45 28.12 -6.16
N ARG A 125 4.61 29.38 -5.70
CA ARG A 125 5.71 30.23 -6.21
C ARG A 125 7.10 29.64 -5.92
N ARG A 126 7.30 29.07 -4.73
CA ARG A 126 8.59 28.45 -4.36
C ARG A 126 8.88 27.17 -5.14
N LYS A 127 7.87 26.31 -5.34
CA LYS A 127 7.99 25.00 -5.99
C LYS A 127 7.92 25.07 -7.52
N GLY A 128 7.31 26.11 -8.07
CA GLY A 128 6.98 26.17 -9.49
C GLY A 128 5.87 25.19 -9.93
N SER A 129 5.17 24.57 -8.98
CA SER A 129 4.10 23.59 -9.24
C SER A 129 2.95 23.73 -8.26
N SER A 130 1.71 23.61 -8.77
CA SER A 130 0.49 23.57 -7.96
C SER A 130 0.19 22.18 -7.39
N ALA A 131 0.83 21.12 -7.89
CA ALA A 131 0.55 19.75 -7.51
C ALA A 131 0.85 19.49 -6.00
N PRO A 132 -0.15 19.14 -5.19
CA PRO A 132 0.05 18.82 -3.78
C PRO A 132 0.95 17.59 -3.62
N LEU A 133 1.80 17.58 -2.59
CA LEU A 133 2.73 16.50 -2.22
C LEU A 133 3.80 16.16 -3.29
N ILE A 134 3.77 16.81 -4.44
CA ILE A 134 4.80 16.64 -5.47
C ILE A 134 5.69 17.88 -5.45
N ASP A 135 6.93 17.69 -5.01
CA ASP A 135 8.03 18.65 -5.16
C ASP A 135 9.08 18.01 -6.10
N HIS A 136 10.05 17.32 -5.56
CA HIS A 136 10.97 16.48 -6.34
C HIS A 136 10.43 15.05 -6.57
N GLY A 137 9.26 14.72 -6.03
CA GLY A 137 8.61 13.42 -6.15
C GLY A 137 9.17 12.36 -5.19
N ASP A 138 10.04 12.73 -4.25
CA ASP A 138 10.69 11.79 -3.33
C ASP A 138 9.68 11.02 -2.50
N LEU A 139 8.72 11.71 -1.88
CA LEU A 139 7.67 11.06 -1.08
C LEU A 139 6.80 10.11 -1.93
N ARG A 140 6.46 10.48 -3.15
CA ARG A 140 5.69 9.60 -4.04
C ARG A 140 6.48 8.34 -4.41
N ARG A 141 7.77 8.48 -4.71
CA ARG A 141 8.65 7.35 -5.04
C ARG A 141 8.94 6.45 -3.86
N SER A 142 8.87 6.98 -2.62
CA SER A 142 9.13 6.24 -1.39
C SER A 142 8.00 5.30 -0.98
N ILE A 143 6.83 5.40 -1.61
CA ILE A 143 5.74 4.44 -1.36
C ILE A 143 6.22 3.05 -1.79
N GLY A 144 6.26 2.15 -0.83
CA GLY A 144 6.67 0.78 -1.02
C GLY A 144 5.71 -0.19 -0.34
N TYR A 145 6.04 -1.47 -0.36
CA TYR A 145 5.33 -2.49 0.41
C TYR A 145 6.30 -3.56 0.89
N LYS A 146 5.87 -4.27 1.94
CA LYS A 146 6.60 -5.40 2.54
C LYS A 146 5.62 -6.51 2.85
N ILE A 147 6.02 -7.74 2.53
CA ILE A 147 5.31 -8.97 2.90
C ILE A 147 6.09 -9.59 4.06
N GLU A 148 5.42 -9.81 5.18
CA GLU A 148 5.94 -10.44 6.39
C GLU A 148 5.20 -11.73 6.69
#